data_22a9ba6a235a139a2af0a1e923071545
#
_entry.id   22a9ba6a235a139a2af0a1e923071545
#
_cell.length_a   1.000
_cell.length_b   1.000
_cell.length_c   1.000
_cell.angle_alpha   90.00
_cell.angle_beta   90.00
_cell.angle_gamma   90.00
#
_symmetry.space_group_name_H-M   'P 1'
#
loop_
_entity.id
_entity.type
_entity.pdbx_description
1 polymer ?
#
loop_
_entity_poly.entity_id
_entity_poly.type
_entity_poly.pdbx_seq_one_letter_code
_entity_poly.pdbx_strand_id
1 'polypeptide(L)'
;MQIADTSFLYALFSKSDAFHDKARRAAAAADSILVPSEIYSETVSLIHYRVGFAAAKSAGAWMRAQKRLQVASSSRSLLDGVWGIFRAARGRLSYPDATVLAWCRERRATPLAFDQAILRRVKRS
;
A
#
# COMPACT_ATOMS: atom_id res chain seq x y z
N MET A 1 1.49 1.92 13.72
CA MET A 1 1.85 2.15 12.31
C MET A 1 1.27 1.06 11.43
N GLN A 2 0.74 1.45 10.29
CA GLN A 2 0.20 0.50 9.30
C GLN A 2 0.84 0.76 7.95
N ILE A 3 0.97 -0.27 7.14
CA ILE A 3 1.59 -0.20 5.81
C ILE A 3 0.48 -0.29 4.76
N ALA A 4 0.35 0.74 3.95
CA ALA A 4 -0.71 0.79 2.94
C ALA A 4 -0.32 0.02 1.68
N ASP A 5 -1.29 -0.72 1.11
CA ASP A 5 -1.14 -1.29 -0.21
C ASP A 5 -1.97 -0.51 -1.25
N THR A 6 -1.81 -0.88 -2.51
CA THR A 6 -2.47 -0.19 -3.61
C THR A 6 -3.99 -0.32 -3.56
N SER A 7 -4.53 -1.49 -3.17
CA SER A 7 -5.98 -1.70 -3.13
C SER A 7 -6.64 -0.78 -2.10
N PHE A 8 -6.01 -0.61 -0.94
CA PHE A 8 -6.49 0.31 0.08
C PHE A 8 -6.46 1.76 -0.40
N LEU A 9 -5.32 2.19 -0.94
CA LEU A 9 -5.16 3.57 -1.40
C LEU A 9 -6.09 3.90 -2.56
N TYR A 10 -6.23 2.98 -3.52
CA TYR A 10 -7.15 3.19 -4.64
C TYR A 10 -8.59 3.34 -4.14
N ALA A 11 -9.03 2.49 -3.21
CA ALA A 11 -10.35 2.59 -2.61
C ALA A 11 -10.54 3.93 -1.88
N LEU A 12 -9.51 4.41 -1.21
CA LEU A 12 -9.54 5.68 -0.51
C LEU A 12 -9.82 6.86 -1.45
N PHE A 13 -9.26 6.83 -2.67
CA PHE A 13 -9.40 7.92 -3.64
C PHE A 13 -10.54 7.72 -4.64
N SER A 14 -11.13 6.52 -4.72
CA SER A 14 -12.18 6.23 -5.68
C SER A 14 -13.53 6.10 -4.98
N LYS A 15 -14.38 7.12 -5.14
CA LYS A 15 -15.71 7.16 -4.50
C LYS A 15 -16.62 6.03 -4.97
N SER A 16 -16.38 5.48 -6.16
CA SER A 16 -17.17 4.38 -6.72
C SER A 16 -16.68 3.01 -6.32
N ASP A 17 -15.52 2.92 -5.65
CA ASP A 17 -15.00 1.63 -5.19
C ASP A 17 -15.86 1.07 -4.06
N ALA A 18 -16.13 -0.25 -4.10
CA ALA A 18 -16.96 -0.91 -3.10
C ALA A 18 -16.41 -0.78 -1.67
N PHE A 19 -15.09 -0.60 -1.53
CA PHE A 19 -14.42 -0.47 -0.24
C PHE A 19 -14.11 0.97 0.14
N HIS A 20 -14.66 1.95 -0.58
CA HIS A 20 -14.34 3.37 -0.35
C HIS A 20 -14.60 3.80 1.09
N ASP A 21 -15.81 3.54 1.61
CA ASP A 21 -16.17 3.95 2.97
C ASP A 21 -15.35 3.22 4.03
N LYS A 22 -15.08 1.93 3.79
CA LYS A 22 -14.23 1.13 4.69
C LYS A 22 -12.80 1.68 4.72
N ALA A 23 -12.26 2.07 3.57
CA ALA A 23 -10.92 2.67 3.47
C ALA A 23 -10.86 4.01 4.20
N ARG A 24 -11.87 4.86 4.04
CA ARG A 24 -11.94 6.14 4.74
C ARG A 24 -11.95 5.97 6.26
N ARG A 25 -12.73 5.04 6.76
CA ARG A 25 -12.78 4.75 8.20
C ARG A 25 -11.45 4.21 8.72
N ALA A 26 -10.83 3.31 7.97
CA ALA A 26 -9.53 2.75 8.36
C ALA A 26 -8.44 3.82 8.36
N ALA A 27 -8.43 4.71 7.39
CA ALA A 27 -7.47 5.81 7.33
C ALA A 27 -7.64 6.77 8.51
N ALA A 28 -8.90 7.09 8.86
CA ALA A 28 -9.20 7.99 9.99
C ALA A 28 -8.79 7.38 11.33
N ALA A 29 -8.88 6.05 11.47
CA ALA A 29 -8.55 5.34 12.70
C ALA A 29 -7.06 5.06 12.87
N ALA A 30 -6.27 5.13 11.80
CA ALA A 30 -4.85 4.80 11.84
C ALA A 30 -4.04 5.89 12.55
N ASP A 31 -3.14 5.49 13.45
CA ASP A 31 -2.23 6.42 14.11
C ASP A 31 -1.22 7.00 13.12
N SER A 32 -0.65 6.15 12.30
CA SER A 32 0.26 6.55 11.22
C SER A 32 0.21 5.52 10.10
N ILE A 33 0.41 6.00 8.88
CA ILE A 33 0.39 5.18 7.67
C ILE A 33 1.70 5.38 6.93
N LEU A 34 2.38 4.29 6.62
CA LEU A 34 3.55 4.32 5.76
C LEU A 34 3.16 3.78 4.39
N VAL A 35 3.50 4.53 3.35
CA VAL A 35 3.28 4.15 1.96
C VAL A 35 4.64 3.90 1.33
N PRO A 36 4.98 2.63 1.04
CA PRO A 36 6.21 2.36 0.29
C PRO A 36 6.23 3.14 -1.03
N SER A 37 7.39 3.66 -1.43
CA SER A 37 7.49 4.45 -2.65
C SER A 37 7.01 3.69 -3.89
N GLU A 38 7.21 2.38 -3.93
CA GLU A 38 6.73 1.52 -5.01
C GLU A 38 5.20 1.47 -5.05
N ILE A 39 4.56 1.43 -3.89
CA ILE A 39 3.10 1.46 -3.76
C ILE A 39 2.55 2.85 -4.11
N TYR A 40 3.25 3.90 -3.71
CA TYR A 40 2.90 5.26 -4.09
C TYR A 40 2.90 5.41 -5.62
N SER A 41 3.97 4.97 -6.26
CA SER A 41 4.11 5.03 -7.71
C SER A 41 3.01 4.23 -8.43
N GLU A 42 2.74 3.01 -7.96
CA GLU A 42 1.69 2.16 -8.52
C GLU A 42 0.32 2.81 -8.38
N THR A 43 0.02 3.38 -7.21
CA THR A 43 -1.27 4.02 -6.95
C THR A 43 -1.49 5.24 -7.84
N VAL A 44 -0.50 6.13 -7.92
CA VAL A 44 -0.59 7.33 -8.77
C VAL A 44 -0.75 6.92 -10.24
N SER A 45 0.02 5.92 -10.68
CA SER A 45 -0.06 5.42 -12.06
C SER A 45 -1.43 4.79 -12.37
N LEU A 46 -1.97 4.04 -11.44
CA LEU A 46 -3.28 3.39 -11.61
C LEU A 46 -4.40 4.42 -11.71
N ILE A 47 -4.38 5.45 -10.86
CA ILE A 47 -5.36 6.54 -10.91
C ILE A 47 -5.22 7.30 -12.22
N HIS A 48 -3.98 7.57 -12.64
CA HIS A 48 -3.71 8.23 -13.91
C HIS A 48 -4.32 7.44 -15.07
N TYR A 49 -4.07 6.15 -15.09
CA TYR A 49 -4.56 5.28 -16.16
C TYR A 49 -6.09 5.17 -16.21
N ARG A 50 -6.73 5.00 -15.03
CA ARG A 50 -8.17 4.73 -14.97
C ARG A 50 -9.04 5.98 -14.93
N VAL A 51 -8.54 7.07 -14.35
CA VAL A 51 -9.34 8.28 -14.13
C VAL A 51 -8.78 9.47 -14.91
N GLY A 52 -7.48 9.71 -14.84
CA GLY A 52 -6.82 10.78 -15.57
C GLY A 52 -5.78 11.52 -14.74
N PHE A 53 -5.10 12.45 -15.40
CA PHE A 53 -3.97 13.17 -14.80
C PHE A 53 -4.40 14.03 -13.59
N ALA A 54 -5.51 14.77 -13.71
CA ALA A 54 -5.95 15.68 -12.65
C ALA A 54 -6.20 14.92 -11.34
N ALA A 55 -6.88 13.75 -11.41
CA ALA A 55 -7.15 12.91 -10.25
C ALA A 55 -5.85 12.33 -9.67
N ALA A 56 -4.94 11.87 -10.52
CA ALA A 56 -3.65 11.33 -10.10
C ALA A 56 -2.80 12.39 -9.40
N LYS A 57 -2.75 13.60 -9.96
CA LYS A 57 -2.04 14.74 -9.37
C LYS A 57 -2.60 15.08 -7.99
N SER A 58 -3.93 15.15 -7.85
CA SER A 58 -4.58 15.45 -6.58
C SER A 58 -4.29 14.38 -5.53
N ALA A 59 -4.40 13.10 -5.90
CA ALA A 59 -4.13 11.99 -4.97
C ALA A 59 -2.67 11.96 -4.54
N GLY A 60 -1.74 12.12 -5.48
CA GLY A 60 -0.31 12.15 -5.18
C GLY A 60 0.07 13.30 -4.27
N ALA A 61 -0.45 14.50 -4.54
CA ALA A 61 -0.21 15.68 -3.71
C ALA A 61 -0.80 15.50 -2.31
N TRP A 62 -2.01 14.95 -2.21
CA TRP A 62 -2.65 14.70 -0.92
C TRP A 62 -1.82 13.76 -0.05
N MET A 63 -1.34 12.65 -0.62
CA MET A 63 -0.51 11.69 0.13
C MET A 63 0.77 12.33 0.66
N ARG A 64 1.39 13.22 -0.12
CA ARG A 64 2.63 13.88 0.28
C ARG A 64 2.42 14.95 1.35
N ALA A 65 1.20 15.47 1.48
CA ALA A 65 0.88 16.58 2.40
C ALA A 65 0.39 16.13 3.78
N GLN A 66 0.00 14.87 3.95
CA GLN A 66 -0.58 14.39 5.21
C GLN A 66 0.47 14.16 6.27
N LYS A 67 0.25 14.70 7.47
CA LYS A 67 1.20 14.56 8.59
C LYS A 67 1.32 13.12 9.09
N ARG A 68 0.22 12.35 9.07
CA ARG A 68 0.19 10.98 9.57
C ARG A 68 0.51 9.94 8.49
N LEU A 69 0.82 10.40 7.28
CA LEU A 69 1.15 9.52 6.17
C LEU A 69 2.55 9.86 5.67
N GLN A 70 3.41 8.85 5.60
CA GLN A 70 4.78 9.00 5.12
C GLN A 70 5.00 8.12 3.90
N VAL A 71 5.45 8.73 2.80
CA VAL A 71 5.96 7.99 1.65
C VAL A 71 7.43 7.69 1.92
N ALA A 72 7.80 6.42 1.88
CA ALA A 72 9.15 5.99 2.25
C ALA A 72 9.79 5.12 1.18
N SER A 73 11.06 5.38 0.91
CA SER A 73 11.85 4.60 -0.05
C SER A 73 12.38 3.33 0.62
N SER A 74 12.45 2.25 -0.15
CA SER A 74 13.01 0.99 0.32
C SER A 74 14.53 1.05 0.31
N SER A 75 15.16 0.62 1.40
CA SER A 75 16.59 0.41 1.46
C SER A 75 16.97 -0.81 0.61
N ARG A 76 18.27 -0.98 0.31
CA ARG A 76 18.73 -2.17 -0.38
C ARG A 76 18.41 -3.44 0.41
N SER A 77 18.61 -3.41 1.71
CA SER A 77 18.30 -4.54 2.58
C SER A 77 16.83 -4.91 2.51
N LEU A 78 15.95 -3.92 2.51
CA LEU A 78 14.52 -4.17 2.39
C LEU A 78 14.17 -4.75 1.01
N LEU A 79 14.78 -4.22 -0.05
CA LEU A 79 14.58 -4.75 -1.41
C LEU A 79 15.00 -6.23 -1.51
N ASP A 80 16.09 -6.61 -0.86
CA ASP A 80 16.51 -8.01 -0.80
C ASP A 80 15.46 -8.87 -0.07
N GLY A 81 14.87 -8.35 1.00
CA GLY A 81 13.78 -9.01 1.71
C GLY A 81 12.54 -9.18 0.84
N VAL A 82 12.16 -8.15 0.09
CA VAL A 82 11.04 -8.21 -0.86
C VAL A 82 11.29 -9.30 -1.90
N TRP A 83 12.49 -9.33 -2.47
CA TRP A 83 12.85 -10.33 -3.48
C TRP A 83 12.74 -11.75 -2.91
N GLY A 84 13.21 -11.96 -1.68
CA GLY A 84 13.10 -13.26 -1.01
C GLY A 84 11.65 -13.71 -0.83
N ILE A 85 10.77 -12.80 -0.39
CA ILE A 85 9.34 -13.11 -0.23
C ILE A 85 8.69 -13.41 -1.58
N PHE A 86 8.96 -12.57 -2.58
CA PHE A 86 8.38 -12.73 -3.91
C PHE A 86 8.77 -14.08 -4.53
N ARG A 87 10.07 -14.40 -4.46
CA ARG A 87 10.59 -15.65 -5.02
C ARG A 87 10.00 -16.87 -4.30
N ALA A 88 9.95 -16.84 -2.97
CA ALA A 88 9.44 -17.95 -2.17
C ALA A 88 7.93 -18.17 -2.39
N ALA A 89 7.18 -17.13 -2.72
CA ALA A 89 5.75 -17.23 -2.97
C ALA A 89 5.41 -17.90 -4.30
N ARG A 90 6.37 -17.98 -5.22
CA ARG A 90 6.24 -18.74 -6.48
C ARG A 90 4.97 -18.40 -7.26
N GLY A 91 4.68 -17.10 -7.43
CA GLY A 91 3.53 -16.61 -8.18
C GLY A 91 2.25 -16.41 -7.38
N ARG A 92 2.23 -16.75 -6.08
CA ARG A 92 1.05 -16.55 -5.23
C ARG A 92 0.91 -15.13 -4.73
N LEU A 93 1.95 -14.32 -4.83
CA LEU A 93 1.95 -12.92 -4.47
C LEU A 93 2.50 -12.11 -5.63
N SER A 94 1.90 -10.94 -5.87
CA SER A 94 2.50 -9.95 -6.76
C SER A 94 3.73 -9.33 -6.08
N TYR A 95 4.56 -8.65 -6.87
CA TYR A 95 5.70 -7.93 -6.30
C TYR A 95 5.27 -6.82 -5.33
N PRO A 96 4.25 -5.99 -5.65
CA PRO A 96 3.72 -5.03 -4.67
C PRO A 96 3.24 -5.67 -3.37
N ASP A 97 2.57 -6.82 -3.43
CA ASP A 97 2.15 -7.55 -2.22
C ASP A 97 3.36 -7.96 -1.38
N ALA A 98 4.40 -8.47 -2.02
CA ALA A 98 5.65 -8.82 -1.34
C ALA A 98 6.32 -7.60 -0.69
N THR A 99 6.24 -6.44 -1.36
CA THR A 99 6.74 -5.18 -0.82
C THR A 99 6.03 -4.81 0.47
N VAL A 100 4.70 -4.85 0.49
CA VAL A 100 3.92 -4.54 1.70
C VAL A 100 4.27 -5.50 2.83
N LEU A 101 4.37 -6.80 2.54
CA LEU A 101 4.73 -7.79 3.56
C LEU A 101 6.12 -7.57 4.13
N ALA A 102 7.10 -7.23 3.30
CA ALA A 102 8.46 -6.94 3.78
C ALA A 102 8.48 -5.74 4.72
N TRP A 103 7.77 -4.68 4.38
CA TRP A 103 7.65 -3.51 5.23
C TRP A 103 6.96 -3.83 6.55
N CYS A 104 5.88 -4.64 6.52
CA CYS A 104 5.18 -5.06 7.72
C CYS A 104 6.11 -5.82 8.67
N ARG A 105 6.94 -6.73 8.14
CA ARG A 105 7.88 -7.50 8.95
C ARG A 105 8.97 -6.61 9.55
N GLU A 106 9.54 -5.72 8.74
CA GLU A 106 10.61 -4.85 9.21
C GLU A 106 10.15 -3.87 10.28
N ARG A 107 8.95 -3.31 10.12
CA ARG A 107 8.42 -2.30 11.04
C ARG A 107 7.54 -2.89 12.14
N ARG A 108 7.29 -4.20 12.13
CA ARG A 108 6.33 -4.86 13.03
C ARG A 108 4.98 -4.16 12.96
N ALA A 109 4.57 -3.88 11.76
CA ALA A 109 3.34 -3.14 11.44
C ALA A 109 2.32 -4.06 10.78
N THR A 110 1.06 -3.63 10.79
CA THR A 110 -0.02 -4.35 10.12
C THR A 110 -0.33 -3.72 8.77
N PRO A 111 -0.83 -4.50 7.79
CA PRO A 111 -1.16 -3.96 6.49
C PRO A 111 -2.52 -3.27 6.48
N LEU A 112 -2.65 -2.19 5.71
CA LEU A 112 -3.92 -1.64 5.26
C LEU A 112 -4.13 -2.16 3.85
N ALA A 113 -4.91 -3.24 3.72
CA ALA A 113 -5.11 -3.95 2.47
C ALA A 113 -6.47 -4.62 2.44
N PHE A 114 -7.02 -4.74 1.24
CA PHE A 114 -8.23 -5.52 1.00
C PHE A 114 -7.91 -6.80 0.22
N ASP A 115 -6.64 -7.00 -0.13
CA ASP A 115 -6.17 -8.18 -0.82
C ASP A 115 -6.08 -9.36 0.15
N GLN A 116 -6.86 -10.42 -0.12
CA GLN A 116 -6.88 -11.61 0.74
C GLN A 116 -5.53 -12.33 0.78
N ALA A 117 -4.75 -12.26 -0.29
CA ALA A 117 -3.43 -12.90 -0.34
C ALA A 117 -2.51 -12.30 0.72
N ILE A 118 -2.50 -10.97 0.86
CA ILE A 118 -1.72 -10.27 1.88
C ILE A 118 -2.22 -10.61 3.28
N LEU A 119 -3.54 -10.52 3.51
CA LEU A 119 -4.13 -10.72 4.82
C LEU A 119 -3.91 -12.14 5.34
N ARG A 120 -3.99 -13.14 4.48
CA ARG A 120 -3.73 -14.54 4.85
C ARG A 120 -2.28 -14.75 5.25
N ARG A 121 -1.33 -14.13 4.54
CA ARG A 121 0.10 -14.26 4.83
C ARG A 121 0.46 -13.65 6.17
N VAL A 122 -0.14 -12.52 6.53
CA VAL A 122 0.09 -11.88 7.83
C VAL A 122 -0.41 -12.76 8.96
N LYS A 123 -1.56 -13.41 8.81
CA LYS A 123 -2.10 -14.33 9.83
C LYS A 123 -1.23 -15.55 10.07
N ARG A 124 -0.42 -15.97 9.07
CA ARG A 124 0.45 -17.14 9.16
C ARG A 124 1.84 -16.83 9.69
N SER A 125 2.19 -15.56 9.74
CA SER A 125 3.49 -15.13 10.27
C SER A 125 3.42 -14.69 11.75
#